data_916ce9c822524214e9a6026016955f90
#
_entry.id   916ce9c822524214e9a6026016955f90
#
_cell.length_a   1.000
_cell.length_b   1.000
_cell.length_c   1.000
_cell.angle_alpha   90.00
_cell.angle_beta   90.00
_cell.angle_gamma   90.00
#
_symmetry.space_group_name_H-M   'P 1'
#
loop_
_entity.id
_entity.type
_entity.pdbx_description
1 polymer ?
#
loop_
_entity_poly.entity_id
_entity_poly.type
_entity_poly.pdbx_seq_one_letter_code
_entity_poly.pdbx_strand_id
1 'polypeptide(L)'
;MTEPVIRRSFFKTMLAGVAGLGGALAASKAQAATQKHKVAYHLSDADKVAFVLGNIRNHIEGVGGPQKVEIALVVHGPALKAFHEMSANEKIKEAVAGLHKDGLALNACGNTMRAQTVDLKDLLPGFVKADQGGVVRLCELQQQGYLYLRP
;
A
#
# COMPACT_ATOMS: atom_id res chain seq x y z
N MET A 1 -56.60 -33.76 12.95
CA MET A 1 -56.76 -34.87 12.02
C MET A 1 -55.89 -34.56 10.82
N THR A 2 -54.89 -35.14 10.43
CA THR A 2 -54.15 -36.38 10.60
C THR A 2 -52.79 -36.15 9.93
N GLU A 3 -51.70 -36.32 10.66
CA GLU A 3 -50.43 -36.78 10.11
C GLU A 3 -50.60 -38.20 9.51
N PRO A 4 -49.63 -38.84 8.94
CA PRO A 4 -48.25 -38.55 8.45
C PRO A 4 -48.01 -39.17 7.05
N VAL A 5 -46.78 -39.21 6.53
CA VAL A 5 -46.04 -40.44 6.20
C VAL A 5 -44.65 -40.14 5.59
N ILE A 6 -43.67 -40.56 6.35
CA ILE A 6 -42.28 -40.83 5.96
C ILE A 6 -42.24 -42.01 4.97
N ARG A 7 -41.43 -41.93 3.92
CA ARG A 7 -40.82 -43.13 3.34
C ARG A 7 -39.37 -42.91 2.86
N ARG A 8 -38.56 -43.65 3.56
CA ARG A 8 -37.17 -44.02 3.34
C ARG A 8 -36.98 -44.81 2.02
N SER A 9 -35.71 -44.80 1.67
CA SER A 9 -34.96 -45.80 0.89
C SER A 9 -34.78 -45.49 -0.59
N PHE A 10 -33.51 -45.29 -1.04
CA PHE A 10 -32.72 -46.42 -1.50
C PHE A 10 -31.24 -46.03 -1.65
N PHE A 11 -30.38 -46.64 -0.86
CA PHE A 11 -29.00 -46.86 -1.14
C PHE A 11 -28.86 -47.68 -2.42
N LYS A 12 -28.08 -47.19 -3.38
CA LYS A 12 -27.38 -48.08 -4.31
C LYS A 12 -25.96 -47.56 -4.51
N THR A 13 -25.08 -48.30 -3.92
CA THR A 13 -23.62 -48.36 -4.09
C THR A 13 -23.27 -48.40 -5.58
N MET A 14 -22.37 -47.53 -6.03
CA MET A 14 -21.46 -47.85 -7.11
C MET A 14 -20.08 -47.32 -6.79
N LEU A 15 -19.23 -48.27 -6.54
CA LEU A 15 -17.78 -48.21 -6.36
C LEU A 15 -17.16 -48.13 -7.76
N ALA A 16 -16.48 -47.06 -8.11
CA ALA A 16 -15.36 -47.07 -9.09
C ALA A 16 -14.75 -45.66 -9.25
N GLY A 17 -13.47 -45.51 -9.10
CA GLY A 17 -12.71 -44.40 -9.66
C GLY A 17 -11.93 -43.52 -8.66
N VAL A 18 -11.10 -44.07 -7.81
CA VAL A 18 -9.98 -43.31 -7.17
C VAL A 18 -8.82 -43.22 -8.16
N ALA A 19 -8.78 -42.15 -8.93
CA ALA A 19 -7.56 -41.68 -9.56
C ALA A 19 -7.78 -40.22 -10.03
N GLY A 20 -7.18 -39.23 -9.38
CA GLY A 20 -7.14 -37.84 -9.91
C GLY A 20 -7.29 -36.71 -8.91
N LEU A 21 -6.92 -36.85 -7.65
CA LEU A 21 -6.97 -35.75 -6.67
C LEU A 21 -5.60 -35.31 -6.13
N GLY A 22 -4.52 -35.52 -6.91
CA GLY A 22 -3.16 -35.16 -6.52
C GLY A 22 -2.61 -33.82 -7.10
N GLY A 23 -3.32 -33.18 -8.01
CA GLY A 23 -2.78 -32.05 -8.77
C GLY A 23 -3.17 -30.63 -8.33
N ALA A 24 -4.21 -30.47 -7.52
CA ALA A 24 -4.78 -29.13 -7.24
C ALA A 24 -4.22 -28.43 -5.99
N LEU A 25 -3.51 -29.13 -5.12
CA LEU A 25 -2.97 -28.56 -3.87
C LEU A 25 -1.57 -27.94 -4.00
N ALA A 26 -0.86 -28.20 -5.10
CA ALA A 26 0.48 -27.63 -5.33
C ALA A 26 0.46 -26.21 -5.96
N ALA A 27 -0.64 -25.83 -6.63
CA ALA A 27 -0.72 -24.53 -7.32
C ALA A 27 -1.01 -23.36 -6.36
N SER A 28 -1.63 -23.60 -5.22
CA SER A 28 -1.99 -22.53 -4.28
C SER A 28 -0.82 -22.03 -3.43
N LYS A 29 0.26 -22.81 -3.25
CA LYS A 29 1.45 -22.37 -2.50
C LYS A 29 2.42 -21.53 -3.33
N ALA A 30 2.43 -21.67 -4.65
CA ALA A 30 3.32 -20.91 -5.53
C ALA A 30 2.83 -19.46 -5.75
N GLN A 31 1.54 -19.20 -5.64
CA GLN A 31 0.95 -17.87 -5.87
C GLN A 31 1.06 -16.93 -4.67
N ALA A 32 1.20 -17.48 -3.46
CA ALA A 32 1.36 -16.68 -2.24
C ALA A 32 2.78 -16.09 -2.06
N ALA A 33 3.78 -16.59 -2.81
CA ALA A 33 5.18 -16.20 -2.67
C ALA A 33 5.61 -14.97 -3.50
N THR A 34 4.73 -14.41 -4.35
CA THR A 34 5.09 -13.31 -5.28
C THR A 34 4.33 -12.02 -5.06
N GLN A 35 3.39 -11.97 -4.13
CA GLN A 35 2.64 -10.74 -3.88
C GLN A 35 3.47 -9.79 -3.01
N LYS A 36 3.91 -8.66 -3.59
CA LYS A 36 4.57 -7.57 -2.86
C LYS A 36 3.65 -7.06 -1.76
N HIS A 37 4.21 -6.85 -0.58
CA HIS A 37 3.50 -6.12 0.46
C HIS A 37 3.23 -4.69 -0.01
N LYS A 38 2.01 -4.21 0.14
CA LYS A 38 1.64 -2.84 -0.20
C LYS A 38 1.46 -2.04 1.09
N VAL A 39 2.10 -0.89 1.19
CA VAL A 39 2.10 -0.07 2.40
C VAL A 39 1.91 1.40 2.09
N ALA A 40 0.91 2.02 2.70
CA ALA A 40 0.67 3.45 2.65
C ALA A 40 1.19 4.12 3.93
N TYR A 41 2.26 4.87 3.80
CA TYR A 41 2.77 5.75 4.86
C TYR A 41 2.03 7.08 4.85
N HIS A 42 1.60 7.51 6.03
CA HIS A 42 0.92 8.77 6.24
C HIS A 42 1.82 9.76 6.99
N LEU A 43 2.03 10.93 6.44
CA LEU A 43 2.88 11.98 7.01
C LEU A 43 2.16 13.33 7.01
N SER A 44 1.90 13.87 8.20
CA SER A 44 1.30 15.19 8.39
C SER A 44 2.14 16.13 9.25
N ASP A 45 3.02 15.59 10.08
CA ASP A 45 3.74 16.30 11.12
C ASP A 45 5.13 16.73 10.63
N ALA A 46 5.43 18.03 10.67
CA ALA A 46 6.66 18.59 10.09
C ALA A 46 7.95 18.08 10.77
N ASP A 47 7.89 17.82 12.06
CA ASP A 47 8.99 17.29 12.87
C ASP A 47 9.27 15.79 12.62
N LYS A 48 8.32 15.09 12.01
CA LYS A 48 8.40 13.67 11.69
C LYS A 48 9.01 13.36 10.32
N VAL A 49 9.26 14.34 9.47
CA VAL A 49 9.65 14.12 8.07
C VAL A 49 10.89 13.23 7.95
N ALA A 50 11.98 13.58 8.61
CA ALA A 50 13.22 12.80 8.54
C ALA A 50 13.05 11.39 9.14
N PHE A 51 12.31 11.27 10.23
CA PHE A 51 12.01 10.00 10.89
C PHE A 51 11.22 9.07 9.97
N VAL A 52 10.17 9.56 9.31
CA VAL A 52 9.35 8.77 8.40
C VAL A 52 10.14 8.31 7.16
N LEU A 53 10.96 9.20 6.56
CA LEU A 53 11.82 8.81 5.44
C LEU A 53 12.85 7.74 5.85
N GLY A 54 13.40 7.84 7.06
CA GLY A 54 14.27 6.80 7.64
C GLY A 54 13.54 5.48 7.83
N ASN A 55 12.31 5.50 8.35
CA ASN A 55 11.49 4.30 8.51
C ASN A 55 11.15 3.61 7.18
N ILE A 56 10.87 4.39 6.14
CA ILE A 56 10.62 3.85 4.79
C ILE A 56 11.88 3.14 4.28
N ARG A 57 13.06 3.72 4.45
CA ARG A 57 14.34 3.09 4.08
C ARG A 57 14.55 1.78 4.84
N ASN A 58 14.42 1.81 6.17
CA ASN A 58 14.55 0.64 7.01
C ASN A 58 13.54 -0.46 6.64
N HIS A 59 12.33 -0.07 6.25
CA HIS A 59 11.31 -1.02 5.79
C HIS A 59 11.75 -1.72 4.50
N ILE A 60 12.21 -0.96 3.50
CA ILE A 60 12.70 -1.51 2.23
C ILE A 60 13.87 -2.48 2.48
N GLU A 61 14.83 -2.09 3.32
CA GLU A 61 15.98 -2.91 3.69
C GLU A 61 15.54 -4.18 4.46
N GLY A 62 14.66 -4.01 5.44
CA GLY A 62 14.17 -5.10 6.31
C GLY A 62 13.40 -6.19 5.57
N VAL A 63 12.72 -5.87 4.48
CA VAL A 63 12.02 -6.87 3.63
C VAL A 63 12.92 -7.46 2.55
N GLY A 64 14.18 -7.02 2.45
CA GLY A 64 15.15 -7.53 1.48
C GLY A 64 15.17 -6.80 0.15
N GLY A 65 14.76 -5.52 0.14
CA GLY A 65 14.92 -4.61 -0.99
C GLY A 65 13.62 -4.14 -1.65
N PRO A 66 13.72 -3.15 -2.57
CA PRO A 66 12.55 -2.45 -3.14
C PRO A 66 11.67 -3.35 -4.01
N GLN A 67 12.18 -4.49 -4.46
CA GLN A 67 11.39 -5.45 -5.24
C GLN A 67 10.41 -6.28 -4.39
N LYS A 68 10.53 -6.20 -3.05
CA LYS A 68 9.71 -6.99 -2.12
C LYS A 68 8.52 -6.21 -1.54
N VAL A 69 8.50 -4.89 -1.68
CA VAL A 69 7.45 -4.03 -1.13
C VAL A 69 7.07 -2.94 -2.14
N GLU A 70 5.83 -2.51 -2.09
CA GLU A 70 5.30 -1.36 -2.81
C GLU A 70 4.87 -0.32 -1.78
N ILE A 71 5.53 0.84 -1.76
CA ILE A 71 5.29 1.87 -0.76
C ILE A 71 4.76 3.13 -1.41
N ALA A 72 3.66 3.65 -0.86
CA ALA A 72 3.15 4.99 -1.15
C ALA A 72 3.29 5.87 0.09
N LEU A 73 3.89 7.04 -0.05
CA LEU A 73 3.93 8.08 0.97
C LEU A 73 2.89 9.14 0.62
N VAL A 74 1.94 9.38 1.53
CA VAL A 74 0.95 10.46 1.40
C VAL A 74 1.30 11.56 2.37
N VAL A 75 1.60 12.74 1.84
CA VAL A 75 2.02 13.92 2.62
C VAL A 75 0.93 14.98 2.58
N HIS A 76 0.55 15.50 3.75
CA HIS A 76 -0.35 16.63 3.88
C HIS A 76 -0.03 17.52 5.08
N GLY A 77 -0.79 18.61 5.25
CA GLY A 77 -0.61 19.51 6.38
C GLY A 77 0.80 20.14 6.46
N PRO A 78 1.28 20.42 7.66
CA PRO A 78 2.57 21.08 7.86
C PRO A 78 3.78 20.35 7.27
N ALA A 79 3.74 19.01 7.21
CA ALA A 79 4.83 18.20 6.68
C ALA A 79 5.18 18.53 5.22
N LEU A 80 4.20 18.96 4.41
CA LEU A 80 4.43 19.22 2.98
C LEU A 80 5.47 20.33 2.76
N LYS A 81 5.60 21.30 3.69
CA LYS A 81 6.59 22.39 3.60
C LYS A 81 8.03 21.89 3.49
N ALA A 82 8.34 20.75 4.11
CA ALA A 82 9.69 20.18 4.06
C ALA A 82 10.07 19.62 2.68
N PHE A 83 9.09 19.48 1.79
CA PHE A 83 9.27 18.98 0.44
C PHE A 83 9.17 20.08 -0.63
N HIS A 84 9.09 21.35 -0.24
CA HIS A 84 9.16 22.46 -1.19
C HIS A 84 10.61 22.59 -1.70
N GLU A 85 10.81 22.61 -3.02
CA GLU A 85 12.13 22.63 -3.67
C GLU A 85 13.04 23.74 -3.13
N MET A 86 12.48 24.94 -2.91
CA MET A 86 13.22 26.11 -2.43
C MET A 86 13.61 26.04 -0.95
N SER A 87 12.92 25.26 -0.13
CA SER A 87 13.11 25.26 1.33
C SER A 87 13.52 23.90 1.90
N ALA A 88 13.47 22.84 1.11
CA ALA A 88 13.90 21.52 1.54
C ALA A 88 15.41 21.51 1.81
N ASN A 89 15.81 20.93 2.94
CA ASN A 89 17.23 20.75 3.22
C ASN A 89 17.82 19.59 2.38
N GLU A 90 19.12 19.62 2.15
CA GLU A 90 19.79 18.67 1.26
C GLU A 90 19.59 17.20 1.69
N LYS A 91 19.56 16.91 2.99
CA LYS A 91 19.34 15.54 3.48
C LYS A 91 17.93 15.01 3.09
N ILE A 92 16.92 15.88 3.09
CA ILE A 92 15.56 15.52 2.64
C ILE A 92 15.54 15.32 1.13
N LYS A 93 16.19 16.22 0.36
CA LYS A 93 16.30 16.08 -1.11
C LYS A 93 16.95 14.76 -1.51
N GLU A 94 18.11 14.45 -0.91
CA GLU A 94 18.83 13.18 -1.15
C GLU A 94 17.99 11.96 -0.77
N ALA A 95 17.35 11.98 0.41
CA ALA A 95 16.52 10.89 0.88
C ALA A 95 15.31 10.64 -0.05
N VAL A 96 14.62 11.70 -0.47
CA VAL A 96 13.49 11.63 -1.39
C VAL A 96 13.92 11.10 -2.75
N ALA A 97 15.01 11.64 -3.31
CA ALA A 97 15.53 11.18 -4.61
C ALA A 97 15.93 9.71 -4.59
N GLY A 98 16.62 9.26 -3.53
CA GLY A 98 17.00 7.85 -3.36
C GLY A 98 15.79 6.94 -3.23
N LEU A 99 14.85 7.27 -2.35
CA LEU A 99 13.64 6.47 -2.15
C LEU A 99 12.74 6.45 -3.38
N HIS A 100 12.64 7.58 -4.10
CA HIS A 100 11.88 7.62 -5.35
C HIS A 100 12.50 6.72 -6.43
N LYS A 101 13.84 6.71 -6.54
CA LYS A 101 14.57 5.77 -7.42
C LYS A 101 14.29 4.31 -7.04
N ASP A 102 14.11 4.01 -5.76
CA ASP A 102 13.75 2.69 -5.24
C ASP A 102 12.24 2.35 -5.42
N GLY A 103 11.48 3.26 -6.01
CA GLY A 103 10.07 3.03 -6.35
C GLY A 103 9.06 3.58 -5.34
N LEU A 104 9.47 4.44 -4.40
CA LEU A 104 8.54 5.13 -3.52
C LEU A 104 7.59 6.03 -4.32
N ALA A 105 6.29 5.78 -4.22
CA ALA A 105 5.26 6.64 -4.78
C ALA A 105 4.98 7.82 -3.84
N LEU A 106 5.27 9.05 -4.30
CA LEU A 106 5.11 10.28 -3.53
C LEU A 106 3.78 10.95 -3.88
N ASN A 107 2.90 11.15 -2.89
CA ASN A 107 1.58 11.77 -3.08
C ASN A 107 1.46 13.04 -2.22
N ALA A 108 1.25 14.19 -2.84
CA ALA A 108 1.00 15.46 -2.17
C ALA A 108 -0.50 15.75 -2.12
N CYS A 109 -1.02 16.10 -0.95
CA CYS A 109 -2.41 16.47 -0.76
C CYS A 109 -2.76 17.76 -1.50
N GLY A 110 -3.68 17.71 -2.47
CA GLY A 110 -4.12 18.87 -3.23
C GLY A 110 -4.75 19.98 -2.36
N ASN A 111 -5.44 19.62 -1.29
CA ASN A 111 -5.97 20.59 -0.33
C ASN A 111 -4.84 21.35 0.40
N THR A 112 -3.79 20.62 0.81
CA THR A 112 -2.62 21.24 1.45
C THR A 112 -1.84 22.13 0.48
N MET A 113 -1.66 21.67 -0.77
CA MET A 113 -1.00 22.46 -1.81
C MET A 113 -1.72 23.79 -2.02
N ARG A 114 -3.05 23.77 -2.13
CA ARG A 114 -3.87 25.01 -2.22
C ARG A 114 -3.71 25.91 -0.99
N ALA A 115 -3.74 25.32 0.21
CA ALA A 115 -3.59 26.08 1.45
C ALA A 115 -2.20 26.70 1.61
N GLN A 116 -1.17 26.09 1.04
CA GLN A 116 0.22 26.58 1.06
C GLN A 116 0.58 27.40 -0.18
N THR A 117 -0.35 27.55 -1.13
CA THR A 117 -0.17 28.29 -2.40
C THR A 117 1.05 27.77 -3.19
N VAL A 118 1.14 26.43 -3.35
CA VAL A 118 2.21 25.75 -4.09
C VAL A 118 1.65 24.83 -5.17
N ASP A 119 2.36 24.74 -6.28
CA ASP A 119 2.10 23.83 -7.39
C ASP A 119 3.06 22.62 -7.33
N LEU A 120 2.81 21.59 -8.16
CA LEU A 120 3.70 20.42 -8.24
C LEU A 120 5.14 20.77 -8.60
N LYS A 121 5.35 21.79 -9.45
CA LYS A 121 6.68 22.26 -9.85
C LYS A 121 7.47 22.85 -8.69
N ASP A 122 6.80 23.26 -7.61
CA ASP A 122 7.41 23.84 -6.42
C ASP A 122 7.77 22.78 -5.38
N LEU A 123 7.41 21.51 -5.64
CA LEU A 123 7.78 20.36 -4.79
C LEU A 123 8.97 19.62 -5.36
N LEU A 124 9.66 18.87 -4.50
CA LEU A 124 10.72 17.96 -4.92
C LEU A 124 10.23 17.01 -6.03
N PRO A 125 11.09 16.61 -6.97
CA PRO A 125 10.72 15.74 -8.07
C PRO A 125 10.12 14.42 -7.62
N GLY A 126 9.16 13.89 -8.41
CA GLY A 126 8.52 12.61 -8.17
C GLY A 126 7.18 12.67 -7.44
N PHE A 127 6.79 13.83 -6.91
CA PHE A 127 5.46 13.99 -6.34
C PHE A 127 4.36 13.99 -7.41
N VAL A 128 3.26 13.33 -7.08
CA VAL A 128 1.99 13.43 -7.79
C VAL A 128 0.95 14.08 -6.87
N LYS A 129 0.07 14.90 -7.45
CA LYS A 129 -0.98 15.58 -6.71
C LYS A 129 -2.17 14.65 -6.50
N ALA A 130 -2.57 14.45 -5.26
CA ALA A 130 -3.85 13.85 -4.91
C ALA A 130 -4.92 14.95 -4.88
N ASP A 131 -5.59 15.19 -6.02
CA ASP A 131 -6.55 16.29 -6.18
C ASP A 131 -7.73 16.21 -5.22
N GLN A 132 -8.18 15.00 -4.91
CA GLN A 132 -9.23 14.66 -3.96
C GLN A 132 -8.83 14.89 -2.48
N GLY A 133 -7.53 15.14 -2.24
CA GLY A 133 -6.97 15.32 -0.90
C GLY A 133 -6.30 14.07 -0.33
N GLY A 134 -5.36 14.29 0.61
CA GLY A 134 -4.53 13.21 1.17
C GLY A 134 -5.32 12.14 1.91
N VAL A 135 -6.37 12.52 2.66
CA VAL A 135 -7.19 11.56 3.42
C VAL A 135 -7.96 10.63 2.48
N VAL A 136 -8.55 11.17 1.40
CA VAL A 136 -9.23 10.36 0.39
C VAL A 136 -8.23 9.43 -0.30
N ARG A 137 -7.04 9.95 -0.64
CA ARG A 137 -5.97 9.12 -1.23
C ARG A 137 -5.55 7.95 -0.34
N LEU A 138 -5.46 8.16 0.97
CA LEU A 138 -5.19 7.08 1.92
C LEU A 138 -6.29 6.01 1.92
N CYS A 139 -7.56 6.42 1.87
CA CYS A 139 -8.68 5.48 1.76
C CYS A 139 -8.63 4.67 0.45
N GLU A 140 -8.34 5.32 -0.68
CA GLU A 140 -8.18 4.65 -1.98
C GLU A 140 -7.04 3.62 -1.97
N LEU A 141 -5.90 3.97 -1.36
CA LEU A 141 -4.78 3.04 -1.23
C LEU A 141 -5.17 1.83 -0.37
N GLN A 142 -5.86 2.03 0.76
CA GLN A 142 -6.34 0.93 1.59
C GLN A 142 -7.33 0.02 0.84
N GLN A 143 -8.23 0.57 0.03
CA GLN A 143 -9.11 -0.21 -0.84
C GLN A 143 -8.34 -1.02 -1.90
N GLN A 144 -7.15 -0.56 -2.30
CA GLN A 144 -6.23 -1.27 -3.20
C GLN A 144 -5.34 -2.28 -2.48
N GLY A 145 -5.58 -2.53 -1.18
CA GLY A 145 -4.87 -3.51 -0.37
C GLY A 145 -3.60 -3.00 0.30
N TYR A 146 -3.38 -1.68 0.36
CA TYR A 146 -2.27 -1.11 1.12
C TYR A 146 -2.55 -1.15 2.63
N LEU A 147 -1.61 -1.66 3.39
CA LEU A 147 -1.59 -1.54 4.85
C LEU A 147 -1.25 -0.09 5.23
N TYR A 148 -1.98 0.45 6.20
CA TYR A 148 -1.78 1.82 6.66
C TYR A 148 -0.76 1.90 7.80
N LEU A 149 0.25 2.78 7.65
CA LEU A 149 1.24 3.08 8.69
C LEU A 149 1.35 4.60 8.90
N ARG A 150 1.36 4.99 10.18
CA ARG A 150 1.64 6.38 10.62
C ARG A 150 2.65 6.34 11.77
N PRO A 151 3.96 6.35 11.50
CA PRO A 151 5.02 6.36 12.50
C PRO A 151 5.04 7.62 13.34
#